data_8c12ba98eb9983be01c45518566b9c05
#
_entry.id   8c12ba98eb9983be01c45518566b9c05
#
_cell.length_a   1.000
_cell.length_b   1.000
_cell.length_c   1.000
_cell.angle_alpha   90.00
_cell.angle_beta   90.00
_cell.angle_gamma   90.00
#
_symmetry.space_group_name_H-M   'P 1'
#
loop_
_entity.id
_entity.type
_entity.pdbx_description
1 polymer ?
#
loop_
_entity_poly.entity_id
_entity_poly.type
_entity_poly.pdbx_seq_one_letter_code
_entity_poly.pdbx_strand_id
1 'polypeptide(L)'
;NRQPVLAAADGIVLEATGEKCWGPTIAIDHGRALDGSKLVALYGHVGEMLVSEGDRVERGELIARLSNNQGKFKCIGGIRHLHFQLGQQYRKKNDKGTAWGHSFFLYDGGKGINPHLLWADGPNKVTCYESSGNYKAGTLTYPFPCNE
;
A
#
# COMPACT_ATOMS: atom_id res chain seq x y z
N ASN A 1 3.69 -12.08 -16.07
CA ASN A 1 4.47 -11.86 -14.94
C ASN A 1 3.67 -11.24 -13.81
N ARG A 2 3.46 -12.03 -12.78
CA ARG A 2 2.45 -11.74 -11.76
C ARG A 2 3.11 -11.68 -10.39
N GLN A 3 4.05 -10.77 -10.25
CA GLN A 3 4.80 -10.62 -9.01
C GLN A 3 3.85 -10.36 -7.84
N PRO A 4 3.97 -11.12 -6.73
CA PRO A 4 3.10 -10.92 -5.58
C PRO A 4 3.36 -9.60 -4.88
N VAL A 5 2.30 -9.01 -4.34
CA VAL A 5 2.37 -7.82 -3.48
C VAL A 5 1.85 -8.23 -2.11
N LEU A 6 2.64 -7.96 -1.08
CA LEU A 6 2.34 -8.36 0.30
C LEU A 6 1.94 -7.16 1.14
N ALA A 7 1.05 -7.39 2.11
CA ALA A 7 0.74 -6.36 3.09
C ALA A 7 1.98 -6.07 3.95
N ALA A 8 2.33 -4.82 4.07
CA ALA A 8 3.54 -4.39 4.81
C ALA A 8 3.36 -4.45 6.32
N ALA A 9 2.14 -4.62 6.80
CA ALA A 9 1.79 -4.75 8.22
C ALA A 9 0.36 -5.25 8.31
N ASP A 10 -0.09 -5.59 9.52
CA ASP A 10 -1.50 -5.91 9.75
C ASP A 10 -2.35 -4.69 9.45
N GLY A 11 -3.60 -4.88 9.04
CA GLY A 11 -4.47 -3.75 8.78
C GLY A 11 -5.85 -4.11 8.31
N ILE A 12 -6.59 -3.07 7.94
CA ILE A 12 -7.95 -3.17 7.39
C ILE A 12 -7.95 -2.47 6.04
N VAL A 13 -8.50 -3.13 5.02
CA VAL A 13 -8.59 -2.55 3.68
C VAL A 13 -9.63 -1.43 3.69
N LEU A 14 -9.20 -0.22 3.39
CA LEU A 14 -10.09 0.93 3.31
C LEU A 14 -10.76 1.04 1.95
N GLU A 15 -10.04 0.70 0.92
CA GLU A 15 -10.54 0.79 -0.45
C GLU A 15 -9.72 -0.11 -1.37
N ALA A 16 -10.38 -0.78 -2.31
CA ALA A 16 -9.72 -1.59 -3.33
C ALA A 16 -10.48 -1.31 -4.63
N THR A 17 -10.01 -0.32 -5.41
CA THR A 17 -10.76 0.17 -6.57
C THR A 17 -9.83 0.45 -7.74
N GLY A 18 -10.41 0.44 -8.93
CA GLY A 18 -9.73 0.92 -10.12
C GLY A 18 -9.88 2.42 -10.26
N GLU A 19 -8.93 3.04 -10.93
CA GLU A 19 -8.93 4.46 -11.18
C GLU A 19 -8.35 4.69 -12.57
N LYS A 20 -8.88 5.67 -13.27
CA LYS A 20 -8.56 5.84 -14.70
C LYS A 20 -7.09 6.07 -14.98
N CYS A 21 -6.42 6.85 -14.14
CA CYS A 21 -5.02 7.20 -14.37
C CYS A 21 -4.08 6.22 -13.69
N TRP A 22 -4.40 5.83 -12.47
CA TRP A 22 -3.52 5.03 -11.61
C TRP A 22 -3.73 3.54 -11.73
N GLY A 23 -4.87 3.11 -12.31
CA GLY A 23 -5.22 1.70 -12.38
C GLY A 23 -5.66 1.16 -11.03
N PRO A 24 -5.67 -0.17 -10.87
CA PRO A 24 -6.09 -0.78 -9.62
C PRO A 24 -5.20 -0.36 -8.46
N THR A 25 -5.83 0.01 -7.34
CA THR A 25 -5.15 0.61 -6.19
C THR A 25 -5.83 0.14 -4.91
N ILE A 26 -5.02 -0.17 -3.90
CA ILE A 26 -5.50 -0.63 -2.60
C ILE A 26 -5.00 0.34 -1.53
N ALA A 27 -5.91 0.80 -0.66
CA ALA A 27 -5.55 1.60 0.50
C ALA A 27 -5.81 0.78 1.75
N ILE A 28 -4.83 0.70 2.66
CA ILE A 28 -4.94 -0.09 3.88
C ILE A 28 -4.60 0.77 5.09
N ASP A 29 -5.47 0.71 6.10
CA ASP A 29 -5.20 1.31 7.41
C ASP A 29 -4.38 0.32 8.22
N HIS A 30 -3.10 0.63 8.44
CA HIS A 30 -2.19 -0.23 9.20
C HIS A 30 -2.13 0.15 10.68
N GLY A 31 -3.05 0.98 11.15
CA GLY A 31 -3.09 1.35 12.56
C GLY A 31 -2.21 2.53 12.86
N ARG A 32 -1.30 2.38 13.81
CA ARG A 32 -0.43 3.49 14.21
C ARG A 32 1.03 3.11 14.10
N ALA A 33 1.83 4.07 13.65
CA ALA A 33 3.29 3.94 13.63
C ALA A 33 3.85 4.01 15.04
N LEU A 34 5.15 3.77 15.18
CA LEU A 34 5.82 3.76 16.49
C LEU A 34 5.69 5.09 17.22
N ASP A 35 5.63 6.19 16.49
CA ASP A 35 5.51 7.52 17.10
C ASP A 35 4.06 7.90 17.41
N GLY A 36 3.11 6.98 17.19
CA GLY A 36 1.70 7.22 17.47
C GLY A 36 0.91 7.83 16.34
N SER A 37 1.54 8.25 15.25
CA SER A 37 0.80 8.79 14.11
C SER A 37 0.05 7.68 13.38
N LYS A 38 -1.09 8.03 12.80
CA LYS A 38 -1.84 7.07 11.98
C LYS A 38 -1.00 6.63 10.81
N LEU A 39 -1.22 5.40 10.37
CA LEU A 39 -0.41 4.79 9.32
C LEU A 39 -1.32 4.18 8.27
N VAL A 40 -1.45 4.88 7.16
CA VAL A 40 -2.22 4.41 6.00
C VAL A 40 -1.25 4.19 4.85
N ALA A 41 -1.39 3.06 4.18
CA ALA A 41 -0.56 2.75 3.00
C ALA A 41 -1.41 2.66 1.75
N LEU A 42 -0.88 3.19 0.67
CA LEU A 42 -1.45 3.06 -0.66
C LEU A 42 -0.56 2.15 -1.48
N TYR A 43 -1.16 1.12 -2.07
CA TYR A 43 -0.50 0.16 -2.94
C TYR A 43 -1.07 0.38 -4.35
N GLY A 44 -0.38 1.15 -5.17
CA GLY A 44 -0.88 1.58 -6.47
C GLY A 44 -0.27 0.81 -7.63
N HIS A 45 -0.96 0.88 -8.77
CA HIS A 45 -0.53 0.26 -10.02
C HIS A 45 -0.48 -1.26 -9.95
N VAL A 46 -1.31 -1.87 -9.10
CA VAL A 46 -1.38 -3.33 -9.04
C VAL A 46 -2.18 -3.84 -10.24
N GLY A 47 -2.16 -5.11 -10.46
CA GLY A 47 -2.93 -5.72 -11.52
C GLY A 47 -4.18 -6.38 -10.96
N GLU A 48 -4.00 -7.49 -10.32
CA GLU A 48 -5.10 -8.24 -9.72
C GLU A 48 -5.17 -7.91 -8.24
N MET A 49 -6.35 -7.48 -7.78
CA MET A 49 -6.59 -7.22 -6.35
C MET A 49 -7.22 -8.45 -5.74
N LEU A 50 -6.62 -8.96 -4.67
CA LEU A 50 -7.05 -10.20 -4.02
C LEU A 50 -7.76 -9.94 -2.70
N VAL A 51 -7.97 -8.68 -2.34
CA VAL A 51 -8.69 -8.26 -1.13
C VAL A 51 -9.74 -7.24 -1.52
N SER A 52 -10.70 -7.06 -0.62
CA SER A 52 -11.82 -6.14 -0.81
C SER A 52 -11.92 -5.20 0.37
N GLU A 53 -12.62 -4.10 0.16
CA GLU A 53 -12.89 -3.13 1.21
C GLU A 53 -13.46 -3.82 2.44
N GLY A 54 -12.93 -3.49 3.60
CA GLY A 54 -13.36 -4.04 4.88
C GLY A 54 -12.62 -5.29 5.30
N ASP A 55 -11.85 -5.91 4.41
CA ASP A 55 -11.10 -7.11 4.77
C ASP A 55 -10.00 -6.78 5.77
N ARG A 56 -9.81 -7.67 6.73
CA ARG A 56 -8.64 -7.64 7.61
C ARG A 56 -7.51 -8.38 6.92
N VAL A 57 -6.33 -7.79 6.93
CA VAL A 57 -5.13 -8.43 6.37
C VAL A 57 -4.06 -8.54 7.44
N GLU A 58 -3.20 -9.54 7.29
CA GLU A 58 -2.05 -9.74 8.16
C GLU A 58 -0.79 -9.37 7.41
N ARG A 59 0.22 -8.93 8.15
CA ARG A 59 1.54 -8.67 7.59
C ARG A 59 1.99 -9.87 6.76
N GLY A 60 2.49 -9.62 5.57
CA GLY A 60 2.97 -10.67 4.68
C GLY A 60 1.90 -11.37 3.88
N GLU A 61 0.62 -11.04 4.11
CA GLU A 61 -0.48 -11.63 3.34
C GLU A 61 -0.44 -11.15 1.91
N LEU A 62 -0.70 -12.06 0.97
CA LEU A 62 -0.80 -11.73 -0.45
C LEU A 62 -2.05 -10.90 -0.69
N ILE A 63 -1.88 -9.65 -1.08
CA ILE A 63 -3.03 -8.74 -1.30
C ILE A 63 -3.27 -8.41 -2.76
N ALA A 64 -2.27 -8.60 -3.60
CA ALA A 64 -2.40 -8.28 -5.03
C ALA A 64 -1.27 -8.93 -5.81
N ARG A 65 -1.37 -8.83 -7.13
CA ARG A 65 -0.28 -9.21 -8.03
C ARG A 65 -0.09 -8.08 -9.04
N LEU A 66 1.14 -7.81 -9.40
CA LEU A 66 1.41 -6.89 -10.50
C LEU A 66 1.02 -7.55 -11.82
N SER A 67 0.70 -6.74 -12.82
CA SER A 67 0.44 -7.25 -14.16
C SER A 67 1.04 -6.29 -15.18
N ASN A 68 0.85 -6.58 -16.45
CA ASN A 68 1.41 -5.77 -17.52
C ASN A 68 0.51 -4.55 -17.78
N ASN A 69 0.46 -3.65 -16.81
CA ASN A 69 -0.35 -2.43 -16.87
C ASN A 69 0.41 -1.21 -17.39
N GLN A 70 1.72 -1.35 -17.58
CA GLN A 70 2.51 -0.22 -18.07
C GLN A 70 1.98 0.17 -19.46
N GLY A 71 1.75 1.47 -19.62
CA GLY A 71 1.18 2.00 -20.84
C GLY A 71 -0.34 1.89 -20.96
N LYS A 72 -1.00 1.13 -20.10
CA LYS A 72 -2.46 1.00 -20.11
C LYS A 72 -3.15 2.11 -19.34
N PHE A 73 -2.52 2.61 -18.30
CA PHE A 73 -3.05 3.69 -17.47
C PHE A 73 -2.09 4.86 -17.53
N LYS A 74 -2.64 6.05 -17.71
CA LYS A 74 -1.86 7.24 -18.00
C LYS A 74 -0.79 7.53 -16.96
N CYS A 75 -1.07 7.26 -15.69
CA CYS A 75 -0.18 7.61 -14.59
C CYS A 75 0.78 6.49 -14.20
N ILE A 76 0.73 5.34 -14.83
CA ILE A 76 1.65 4.24 -14.52
C ILE A 76 2.99 4.41 -15.23
N GLY A 77 2.96 4.99 -16.41
CA GLY A 77 4.17 5.15 -17.19
C GLY A 77 4.57 3.87 -17.91
N GLY A 78 5.81 3.79 -18.34
CA GLY A 78 6.30 2.71 -19.19
C GLY A 78 6.97 1.56 -18.47
N ILE A 79 7.04 1.60 -17.14
CA ILE A 79 7.74 0.58 -16.35
C ILE A 79 6.78 -0.01 -15.35
N ARG A 80 6.71 -1.35 -15.29
CA ARG A 80 5.91 -2.04 -14.28
C ARG A 80 6.55 -1.84 -12.90
N HIS A 81 5.77 -1.33 -11.97
CA HIS A 81 6.25 -1.07 -10.61
C HIS A 81 5.07 -0.99 -9.66
N LEU A 82 5.36 -1.07 -8.38
CA LEU A 82 4.41 -0.80 -7.31
C LEU A 82 4.63 0.64 -6.83
N HIS A 83 3.57 1.42 -6.82
CA HIS A 83 3.61 2.71 -6.12
C HIS A 83 3.21 2.46 -4.67
N PHE A 84 4.14 2.59 -3.75
CA PHE A 84 3.91 2.36 -2.33
C PHE A 84 4.10 3.68 -1.59
N GLN A 85 3.04 4.17 -0.98
CA GLN A 85 3.07 5.49 -0.33
C GLN A 85 2.39 5.42 1.02
N LEU A 86 2.96 6.09 2.01
CA LEU A 86 2.40 6.15 3.35
C LEU A 86 1.89 7.55 3.65
N GLY A 87 0.86 7.61 4.48
CA GLY A 87 0.31 8.85 4.98
C GLY A 87 -0.43 8.64 6.27
N GLN A 88 -0.98 9.72 6.81
CA GLN A 88 -1.61 9.71 8.12
C GLN A 88 -3.12 9.78 8.05
N GLN A 89 -3.70 10.07 6.90
CA GLN A 89 -5.15 10.15 6.75
C GLN A 89 -5.56 9.76 5.35
N TYR A 90 -6.73 9.19 5.24
CA TYR A 90 -7.30 8.79 3.97
C TYR A 90 -8.81 8.99 4.03
N ARG A 91 -9.41 9.46 2.95
CA ARG A 91 -10.85 9.51 2.81
C ARG A 91 -11.25 8.87 1.50
N LYS A 92 -12.24 8.01 1.61
CA LYS A 92 -12.84 7.41 0.45
C LYS A 92 -13.51 8.48 -0.40
N LYS A 93 -13.44 8.35 -1.70
CA LYS A 93 -14.17 9.23 -2.62
C LYS A 93 -15.66 9.04 -2.39
N ASN A 94 -16.39 10.13 -2.22
CA ASN A 94 -17.84 10.03 -2.01
C ASN A 94 -18.59 9.97 -3.34
N ASP A 95 -19.91 9.69 -3.26
CA ASP A 95 -20.76 9.53 -4.44
C ASP A 95 -20.90 10.80 -5.25
N LYS A 96 -20.63 11.93 -4.64
CA LYS A 96 -20.73 13.24 -5.31
C LYS A 96 -19.44 13.63 -6.04
N GLY A 97 -18.44 12.76 -6.01
CA GLY A 97 -17.19 13.00 -6.68
C GLY A 97 -16.32 14.09 -6.07
N THR A 98 -16.65 14.56 -4.87
CA THR A 98 -15.81 15.50 -4.16
C THR A 98 -14.56 14.79 -3.68
N ALA A 99 -13.45 15.36 -3.99
CA ALA A 99 -12.18 14.71 -4.10
C ALA A 99 -11.51 14.36 -2.78
N TRP A 100 -11.75 13.20 -2.33
CA TRP A 100 -10.85 12.49 -1.46
C TRP A 100 -10.50 11.19 -2.21
N GLY A 101 -9.99 10.21 -1.53
CA GLY A 101 -9.55 9.00 -2.16
C GLY A 101 -8.08 9.09 -2.50
N HIS A 102 -7.61 8.21 -3.39
CA HIS A 102 -6.17 8.14 -3.60
C HIS A 102 -5.59 9.38 -4.30
N SER A 103 -6.34 10.10 -5.11
CA SER A 103 -5.80 11.33 -5.71
C SER A 103 -5.41 12.34 -4.66
N PHE A 104 -6.27 12.55 -3.66
CA PHE A 104 -5.99 13.48 -2.59
C PHE A 104 -4.80 13.00 -1.75
N PHE A 105 -4.78 11.71 -1.45
CA PHE A 105 -3.71 11.09 -0.68
C PHE A 105 -2.35 11.26 -1.37
N LEU A 106 -2.32 11.02 -2.69
CA LEU A 106 -1.09 11.09 -3.49
C LEU A 106 -0.50 12.49 -3.57
N TYR A 107 -1.35 13.52 -3.53
CA TYR A 107 -0.90 14.90 -3.62
C TYR A 107 -0.75 15.53 -2.23
N ASP A 108 -0.42 14.69 -1.26
CA ASP A 108 -0.07 15.07 0.10
C ASP A 108 -1.23 15.53 0.98
N GLY A 109 -2.47 15.34 0.53
CA GLY A 109 -3.62 15.49 1.43
C GLY A 109 -3.60 14.42 2.51
N GLY A 110 -2.91 13.32 2.28
CA GLY A 110 -2.75 12.25 3.25
C GLY A 110 -1.71 12.53 4.33
N LYS A 111 -0.92 13.58 4.21
CA LYS A 111 0.21 13.91 5.09
C LYS A 111 1.24 12.81 5.08
N GLY A 112 2.08 12.86 4.04
CA GLY A 112 3.03 11.79 3.72
C GLY A 112 3.99 11.44 4.84
N ILE A 113 4.39 10.18 4.86
CA ILE A 113 5.37 9.64 5.78
C ILE A 113 6.43 8.93 4.94
N ASN A 114 7.70 9.12 5.28
CA ASN A 114 8.78 8.42 4.62
C ASN A 114 8.82 6.97 5.12
N PRO A 115 8.57 5.97 4.25
CA PRO A 115 8.58 4.57 4.66
C PRO A 115 9.91 4.13 5.26
N HIS A 116 11.01 4.73 4.83
CA HIS A 116 12.33 4.33 5.29
C HIS A 116 12.58 4.63 6.77
N LEU A 117 11.69 5.39 7.40
CA LEU A 117 11.77 5.62 8.84
C LEU A 117 11.14 4.49 9.65
N LEU A 118 10.38 3.59 9.01
CA LEU A 118 9.50 2.66 9.72
C LEU A 118 9.83 1.17 9.50
N TRP A 119 10.93 0.84 8.83
CA TRP A 119 11.26 -0.58 8.64
C TRP A 119 11.45 -1.28 9.97
N ALA A 120 11.05 -2.56 10.03
CA ALA A 120 11.06 -3.32 11.28
C ALA A 120 12.46 -3.44 11.89
N ASP A 121 13.50 -3.49 11.05
CA ASP A 121 14.88 -3.59 11.53
C ASP A 121 15.49 -2.22 11.87
N GLY A 122 14.75 -1.16 11.68
CA GLY A 122 15.20 0.19 11.98
C GLY A 122 15.24 1.11 10.77
N PRO A 123 15.43 2.42 10.99
CA PRO A 123 15.43 3.38 9.89
C PRO A 123 16.44 3.03 8.81
N ASN A 124 16.01 3.11 7.57
CA ASN A 124 16.79 2.82 6.36
C ASN A 124 17.21 1.36 6.21
N LYS A 125 16.66 0.46 7.05
CA LYS A 125 16.99 -0.97 7.00
C LYS A 125 15.81 -1.75 6.45
N VAL A 126 15.64 -1.71 5.13
CA VAL A 126 14.54 -2.43 4.47
C VAL A 126 14.49 -3.86 5.00
N THR A 127 13.33 -4.25 5.54
CA THR A 127 13.16 -5.53 6.21
C THR A 127 12.25 -6.42 5.41
N CYS A 128 12.75 -7.61 5.03
CA CYS A 128 11.96 -8.60 4.32
C CYS A 128 11.01 -9.31 5.26
N TYR A 129 9.82 -9.60 4.79
CA TYR A 129 8.89 -10.44 5.55
C TYR A 129 9.31 -11.90 5.48
N GLU A 130 9.32 -12.57 6.62
CA GLU A 130 9.51 -14.02 6.71
C GLU A 130 8.48 -14.58 7.69
N SER A 131 7.86 -15.68 7.33
CA SER A 131 6.77 -16.24 8.13
C SER A 131 7.18 -16.61 9.56
N SER A 132 8.47 -16.91 9.78
CA SER A 132 8.99 -17.22 11.10
C SER A 132 9.42 -15.99 11.88
N GLY A 133 9.33 -14.80 11.30
CA GLY A 133 9.80 -13.57 11.94
C GLY A 133 8.82 -13.02 12.93
N ASN A 134 9.35 -12.21 13.83
CA ASN A 134 8.56 -11.38 14.76
C ASN A 134 8.78 -9.93 14.42
N TYR A 135 7.68 -9.21 14.21
CA TYR A 135 7.76 -7.81 13.79
C TYR A 135 6.92 -6.95 14.72
N LYS A 136 7.51 -5.88 15.19
CA LYS A 136 6.84 -4.97 16.11
C LYS A 136 5.70 -4.24 15.41
N ALA A 137 4.57 -4.08 16.09
CA ALA A 137 3.47 -3.27 15.58
C ALA A 137 3.94 -1.83 15.37
N GLY A 138 3.45 -1.19 14.33
CA GLY A 138 3.86 0.17 13.98
C GLY A 138 5.07 0.23 13.08
N THR A 139 5.60 -0.91 12.66
CA THR A 139 6.71 -1.00 11.72
C THR A 139 6.24 -1.63 10.42
N LEU A 140 7.09 -1.59 9.40
CA LEU A 140 6.79 -2.12 8.07
C LEU A 140 7.75 -3.23 7.68
N THR A 141 7.24 -4.16 6.86
CA THR A 141 8.09 -5.08 6.11
C THR A 141 7.90 -4.81 4.61
N TYR A 142 8.87 -5.21 3.82
CA TYR A 142 8.90 -4.91 2.39
C TYR A 142 7.67 -5.53 1.70
N PRO A 143 6.99 -4.79 0.81
CA PRO A 143 5.75 -5.27 0.20
C PRO A 143 5.93 -6.29 -0.92
N PHE A 144 7.12 -6.79 -1.13
CA PHE A 144 7.39 -7.88 -2.05
C PHE A 144 8.15 -8.99 -1.35
N PRO A 145 7.99 -10.25 -1.80
CA PRO A 145 8.87 -11.31 -1.31
C PRO A 145 10.31 -10.99 -1.70
N CYS A 146 11.22 -11.16 -0.75
CA CYS A 146 12.65 -10.92 -1.01
C CYS A 146 13.32 -12.16 -1.58
N ASN A 147 12.77 -13.32 -1.28
CA ASN A 147 13.30 -14.59 -1.78
C ASN A 147 12.33 -15.16 -2.79
N GLU A 148 12.81 -15.45 -3.95
CA GLU A 148 12.02 -16.01 -5.04
C GLU A 148 11.91 -17.50 -4.94
#